data_f7d354c3c7268e15ebe7b33fdd6a696c
#
_entry.id   f7d354c3c7268e15ebe7b33fdd6a696c
#
_cell.length_a   1.000
_cell.length_b   1.000
_cell.length_c   1.000
_cell.angle_alpha   90.00
_cell.angle_beta   90.00
_cell.angle_gamma   90.00
#
_symmetry.space_group_name_H-M   'P 1'
#
loop_
_entity.id
_entity.type
_entity.pdbx_description
1 polymer ?
#
loop_
_entity_poly.entity_id
_entity_poly.type
_entity_poly.pdbx_seq_one_letter_code
_entity_poly.pdbx_strand_id
1 'polypeptide(L)'
;MEIEIPNKGDFKTPFVGEIPVIVTHNRDGEIHAMVNRCAHKGALVCLTERGNKQRLSCVYHSWTYDLTGQLRGVAFQDGLRGKGGMPEDFDLSKHRLEPLRVAVYNGIVFGTFSDETPDIETFLGKTVCDTLKRNFSRPHKIIGYHSQIIHNNWKLYAENVRDSYHATLLHTFYTTFKINRLDMDGGMI
;
A
#
# COMPACT_ATOMS: atom_id res chain seq x y z
N MET A 1 5.85 -3.37 0.22
CA MET A 1 6.38 -4.72 0.53
C MET A 1 6.61 -4.81 2.03
N GLU A 2 6.49 -6.01 2.63
CA GLU A 2 6.78 -6.21 4.08
C GLU A 2 8.15 -5.71 4.49
N ILE A 3 9.15 -5.87 3.63
CA ILE A 3 10.52 -5.39 3.88
C ILE A 3 10.62 -3.86 4.09
N GLU A 4 9.59 -3.11 3.75
CA GLU A 4 9.54 -1.66 3.97
C GLU A 4 8.99 -1.28 5.35
N ILE A 5 8.39 -2.24 6.04
CA ILE A 5 7.83 -2.13 7.40
C ILE A 5 8.23 -3.35 8.23
N PRO A 6 9.55 -3.64 8.40
CA PRO A 6 10.03 -4.89 8.98
C PRO A 6 9.77 -5.02 10.49
N ASN A 7 9.59 -3.91 11.19
CA ASN A 7 9.47 -3.92 12.65
C ASN A 7 8.05 -3.62 13.10
N LYS A 8 7.68 -4.16 14.24
CA LYS A 8 6.42 -3.82 14.91
C LYS A 8 6.35 -2.30 15.17
N GLY A 9 5.25 -1.70 14.77
CA GLY A 9 5.05 -0.26 14.82
C GLY A 9 5.43 0.48 13.55
N ASP A 10 6.12 -0.15 12.61
CA ASP A 10 6.44 0.47 11.32
C ASP A 10 5.16 0.74 10.52
N PHE A 11 5.18 1.85 9.81
CA PHE A 11 4.12 2.18 8.87
C PHE A 11 4.69 2.82 7.60
N LYS A 12 3.91 2.72 6.52
CA LYS A 12 4.12 3.41 5.25
C LYS A 12 2.81 3.98 4.73
N THR A 13 2.87 5.10 4.02
CA THR A 13 1.68 5.79 3.47
C THR A 13 1.69 5.79 1.94
N PRO A 14 1.41 4.64 1.30
CA PRO A 14 1.25 4.56 -0.15
C PRO A 14 -0.11 5.07 -0.60
N PHE A 15 -0.36 4.93 -1.91
CA PHE A 15 -1.64 5.15 -2.54
C PHE A 15 -2.18 3.86 -3.15
N VAL A 16 -3.50 3.72 -3.14
CA VAL A 16 -4.23 2.73 -3.94
C VAL A 16 -5.07 3.52 -4.94
N GLY A 17 -4.62 3.57 -6.19
CA GLY A 17 -5.11 4.57 -7.13
C GLY A 17 -4.82 5.98 -6.61
N GLU A 18 -5.85 6.79 -6.39
CA GLU A 18 -5.74 8.14 -5.83
C GLU A 18 -6.06 8.20 -4.32
N ILE A 19 -6.37 7.07 -3.71
CA ILE A 19 -6.75 6.99 -2.30
C ILE A 19 -5.49 6.85 -1.44
N PRO A 20 -5.20 7.80 -0.54
CA PRO A 20 -4.09 7.67 0.39
C PRO A 20 -4.39 6.60 1.43
N VAL A 21 -3.47 5.67 1.64
CA VAL A 21 -3.59 4.58 2.62
C VAL A 21 -2.45 4.61 3.62
N ILE A 22 -2.67 4.00 4.77
CA ILE A 22 -1.63 3.68 5.75
C ILE A 22 -1.52 2.17 5.79
N VAL A 23 -0.33 1.65 5.59
CA VAL A 23 0.00 0.23 5.83
C VAL A 23 0.84 0.16 7.09
N THR A 24 0.45 -0.69 8.02
CA THR A 24 1.10 -0.81 9.34
C THR A 24 1.54 -2.24 9.61
N HIS A 25 2.64 -2.41 10.32
CA HIS A 25 3.03 -3.66 10.95
C HIS A 25 2.63 -3.60 12.43
N ASN A 26 1.55 -4.27 12.78
CA ASN A 26 1.01 -4.21 14.13
C ASN A 26 1.86 -5.01 15.13
N ARG A 27 1.53 -4.89 16.41
CA ARG A 27 2.27 -5.52 17.51
C ARG A 27 2.13 -7.02 17.57
N ASP A 28 1.02 -7.57 17.09
CA ASP A 28 0.78 -9.01 16.92
C ASP A 28 1.61 -9.63 15.80
N GLY A 29 2.19 -8.80 14.91
CA GLY A 29 2.95 -9.24 13.75
C GLY A 29 2.13 -9.23 12.46
N GLU A 30 0.88 -8.77 12.50
CA GLU A 30 0.02 -8.70 11.33
C GLU A 30 0.20 -7.38 10.58
N ILE A 31 -0.02 -7.43 9.27
CA ILE A 31 -0.04 -6.26 8.40
C ILE A 31 -1.49 -5.81 8.25
N HIS A 32 -1.74 -4.54 8.54
CA HIS A 32 -3.02 -3.90 8.32
C HIS A 32 -2.89 -2.78 7.29
N ALA A 33 -3.98 -2.49 6.59
CA ALA A 33 -4.08 -1.33 5.71
C ALA A 33 -5.41 -0.62 5.94
N MET A 34 -5.38 0.70 5.89
CA MET A 34 -6.55 1.55 6.11
C MET A 34 -6.42 2.85 5.35
N VAL A 35 -7.53 3.48 5.04
CA VAL A 35 -7.55 4.80 4.40
C VAL A 35 -6.90 5.83 5.33
N ASN A 36 -5.98 6.61 4.81
CA ASN A 36 -5.30 7.69 5.54
C ASN A 36 -6.17 8.94 5.62
N ARG A 37 -7.36 8.79 6.18
CA ARG A 37 -8.31 9.90 6.39
C ARG A 37 -9.00 9.76 7.74
N CYS A 38 -8.87 10.79 8.56
CA CYS A 38 -9.50 10.82 9.88
C CYS A 38 -11.04 10.73 9.77
N ALA A 39 -11.66 9.84 10.54
CA ALA A 39 -13.10 9.64 10.55
C ALA A 39 -13.88 10.89 11.01
N HIS A 40 -13.21 11.87 11.63
CA HIS A 40 -13.85 13.11 12.07
C HIS A 40 -14.15 14.07 10.91
N LYS A 41 -13.10 14.54 10.18
CA LYS A 41 -13.19 15.57 9.13
C LYS A 41 -12.32 15.27 7.91
N GLY A 42 -11.89 14.02 7.73
CA GLY A 42 -11.18 13.59 6.54
C GLY A 42 -9.73 14.07 6.40
N ALA A 43 -9.15 14.73 7.41
CA ALA A 43 -7.75 15.14 7.37
C ALA A 43 -6.82 13.91 7.34
N LEU A 44 -5.67 14.01 6.68
CA LEU A 44 -4.65 12.96 6.71
C LEU A 44 -4.20 12.71 8.15
N VAL A 45 -4.17 11.46 8.56
CA VAL A 45 -3.75 11.03 9.91
C VAL A 45 -2.21 10.94 9.97
N CYS A 46 -1.60 10.33 8.95
CA CYS A 46 -0.15 10.26 8.80
C CYS A 46 0.29 11.19 7.66
N LEU A 47 1.17 12.16 7.99
CA LEU A 47 1.71 13.13 7.04
C LEU A 47 3.09 12.75 6.51
N THR A 48 3.75 11.78 7.11
CA THR A 48 5.07 11.29 6.69
C THR A 48 4.93 10.02 5.88
N GLU A 49 5.83 9.83 4.92
CA GLU A 49 5.81 8.65 4.03
C GLU A 49 5.97 7.33 4.80
N ARG A 50 6.77 7.35 5.86
CA ARG A 50 7.08 6.19 6.71
C ARG A 50 7.46 6.60 8.11
N GLY A 51 7.47 5.66 9.02
CA GLY A 51 7.92 5.84 10.40
C GLY A 51 7.64 4.63 11.27
N ASN A 52 7.91 4.78 12.56
CA ASN A 52 7.54 3.80 13.58
C ASN A 52 6.74 4.51 14.67
N LYS A 53 5.54 4.05 14.94
CA LYS A 53 4.63 4.62 15.94
C LYS A 53 3.84 3.53 16.64
N GLN A 54 3.42 3.81 17.86
CA GLN A 54 2.52 2.94 18.60
C GLN A 54 1.05 3.28 18.38
N ARG A 55 0.79 4.53 18.00
CA ARG A 55 -0.55 5.07 17.72
C ARG A 55 -0.45 6.12 16.63
N LEU A 56 -1.51 6.28 15.87
CA LEU A 56 -1.65 7.23 14.79
C LEU A 56 -2.56 8.37 15.29
N SER A 57 -2.03 9.58 15.40
CA SER A 57 -2.80 10.73 15.90
C SER A 57 -3.01 11.75 14.80
N CYS A 58 -4.26 12.10 14.57
CA CYS A 58 -4.66 13.14 13.62
C CYS A 58 -4.17 14.50 14.11
N VAL A 59 -3.46 15.23 13.24
CA VAL A 59 -2.92 16.56 13.59
C VAL A 59 -3.99 17.63 13.78
N TYR A 60 -5.21 17.40 13.25
CA TYR A 60 -6.26 18.42 13.29
C TYR A 60 -6.95 18.50 14.66
N HIS A 61 -7.46 17.38 15.20
CA HIS A 61 -8.17 17.38 16.49
C HIS A 61 -7.71 16.27 17.44
N SER A 62 -6.48 15.73 17.23
CA SER A 62 -5.86 14.71 18.08
C SER A 62 -6.67 13.42 18.25
N TRP A 63 -7.55 13.09 17.28
CA TRP A 63 -8.17 11.78 17.27
C TRP A 63 -7.09 10.72 17.08
N THR A 64 -7.05 9.75 17.99
CA THR A 64 -5.96 8.80 18.11
C THR A 64 -6.45 7.40 17.79
N TYR A 65 -5.78 6.77 16.84
CA TYR A 65 -6.06 5.41 16.36
C TYR A 65 -4.93 4.47 16.73
N ASP A 66 -5.24 3.19 16.92
CA ASP A 66 -4.21 2.16 16.95
C ASP A 66 -3.75 1.76 15.55
N LEU A 67 -2.82 0.82 15.48
CA LEU A 67 -2.24 0.36 14.22
C LEU A 67 -3.19 -0.53 13.38
N THR A 68 -4.35 -0.89 13.93
CA THR A 68 -5.43 -1.57 13.18
C THR A 68 -6.48 -0.59 12.66
N GLY A 69 -6.30 0.71 12.93
CA GLY A 69 -7.23 1.78 12.55
C GLY A 69 -8.41 2.00 13.48
N GLN A 70 -8.48 1.30 14.63
CA GLN A 70 -9.53 1.53 15.61
C GLN A 70 -9.31 2.86 16.34
N LEU A 71 -10.35 3.66 16.48
CA LEU A 71 -10.31 4.88 17.28
C LEU A 71 -10.15 4.50 18.77
N ARG A 72 -9.15 5.07 19.43
CA ARG A 72 -8.80 4.78 20.82
C ARG A 72 -8.97 5.97 21.77
N GLY A 73 -9.16 7.14 21.21
CA GLY A 73 -9.43 8.33 22.00
C GLY A 73 -9.62 9.57 21.15
N VAL A 74 -10.37 10.50 21.71
CA VAL A 74 -10.61 11.82 21.15
C VAL A 74 -10.24 12.87 22.20
N ALA A 75 -9.70 14.00 21.75
CA ALA A 75 -9.38 15.09 22.66
C ALA A 75 -10.65 15.62 23.32
N PHE A 76 -10.57 15.87 24.62
CA PHE A 76 -11.69 16.39 25.44
C PHE A 76 -12.96 15.54 25.41
N GLN A 77 -12.82 14.21 25.31
CA GLN A 77 -13.96 13.29 25.28
C GLN A 77 -14.94 13.56 26.46
N ASP A 78 -14.40 13.72 27.65
CA ASP A 78 -15.18 13.97 28.89
C ASP A 78 -15.35 15.45 29.16
N GLY A 79 -15.10 16.32 28.18
CA GLY A 79 -15.18 17.76 28.32
C GLY A 79 -13.97 18.39 29.01
N LEU A 80 -14.08 19.69 29.29
CA LEU A 80 -13.08 20.46 30.01
C LEU A 80 -13.70 20.99 31.30
N ARG A 81 -13.14 20.60 32.45
CA ARG A 81 -13.66 20.99 33.79
C ARG A 81 -15.17 20.67 33.96
N GLY A 82 -15.60 19.52 33.47
CA GLY A 82 -16.99 19.06 33.56
C GLY A 82 -17.98 19.78 32.64
N LYS A 83 -17.47 20.47 31.61
CA LYS A 83 -18.33 21.16 30.63
C LYS A 83 -17.98 20.73 29.20
N GLY A 84 -19.00 20.54 28.37
CA GLY A 84 -18.86 20.06 27.01
C GLY A 84 -18.44 18.58 26.96
N GLY A 85 -17.72 18.21 25.95
CA GLY A 85 -17.31 16.81 25.68
C GLY A 85 -18.06 16.22 24.51
N MET A 86 -17.83 14.94 24.27
CA MET A 86 -18.60 14.16 23.29
C MET A 86 -19.99 13.81 23.90
N PRO A 87 -21.00 13.54 23.05
CA PRO A 87 -22.28 13.02 23.53
C PRO A 87 -22.09 11.71 24.32
N GLU A 88 -23.00 11.45 25.28
CA GLU A 88 -22.93 10.25 26.14
C GLU A 88 -23.00 8.95 25.35
N ASP A 89 -23.66 8.96 24.19
CA ASP A 89 -23.79 7.83 23.26
C ASP A 89 -22.65 7.76 22.22
N PHE A 90 -21.61 8.58 22.38
CA PHE A 90 -20.46 8.56 21.44
C PHE A 90 -19.66 7.27 21.56
N ASP A 91 -19.74 6.44 20.52
CA ASP A 91 -19.11 5.13 20.46
C ASP A 91 -17.85 5.19 19.59
N LEU A 92 -16.68 5.07 20.22
CA LEU A 92 -15.38 5.06 19.56
C LEU A 92 -15.30 3.96 18.49
N SER A 93 -15.95 2.81 18.69
CA SER A 93 -15.88 1.68 17.77
C SER A 93 -16.49 1.97 16.40
N LYS A 94 -17.40 2.92 16.31
CA LYS A 94 -18.07 3.34 15.07
C LYS A 94 -17.25 4.33 14.23
N HIS A 95 -16.10 4.77 14.74
CA HIS A 95 -15.29 5.82 14.12
C HIS A 95 -13.88 5.35 13.77
N ARG A 96 -13.76 4.10 13.36
CA ARG A 96 -12.47 3.55 12.87
C ARG A 96 -12.08 4.17 11.52
N LEU A 97 -10.79 4.12 11.19
CA LEU A 97 -10.35 4.35 9.81
C LEU A 97 -10.89 3.23 8.92
N GLU A 98 -11.29 3.57 7.71
CA GLU A 98 -11.81 2.61 6.72
C GLU A 98 -10.74 1.55 6.41
N PRO A 99 -10.99 0.27 6.71
CA PRO A 99 -9.99 -0.78 6.51
C PRO A 99 -9.98 -1.26 5.06
N LEU A 100 -8.81 -1.72 4.60
CA LEU A 100 -8.70 -2.58 3.45
C LEU A 100 -8.55 -4.03 3.94
N ARG A 101 -9.08 -4.98 3.19
CA ARG A 101 -8.74 -6.38 3.34
C ARG A 101 -7.34 -6.61 2.77
N VAL A 102 -6.44 -7.16 3.57
CA VAL A 102 -5.02 -7.32 3.24
C VAL A 102 -4.69 -8.79 3.05
N ALA A 103 -3.86 -9.07 2.06
CA ALA A 103 -3.18 -10.35 1.90
C ALA A 103 -1.68 -10.10 1.66
N VAL A 104 -0.84 -10.96 2.21
CA VAL A 104 0.61 -10.93 1.96
C VAL A 104 0.98 -12.18 1.17
N TYR A 105 1.65 -11.99 0.05
CA TYR A 105 2.11 -13.08 -0.79
C TYR A 105 3.57 -12.87 -1.20
N ASN A 106 4.44 -13.75 -0.77
CA ASN A 106 5.90 -13.67 -0.97
C ASN A 106 6.49 -12.26 -0.63
N GLY A 107 6.07 -11.70 0.50
CA GLY A 107 6.55 -10.39 0.97
C GLY A 107 5.93 -9.17 0.27
N ILE A 108 5.02 -9.39 -0.69
CA ILE A 108 4.25 -8.31 -1.32
C ILE A 108 2.93 -8.16 -0.59
N VAL A 109 2.61 -6.95 -0.19
CA VAL A 109 1.35 -6.62 0.48
C VAL A 109 0.34 -6.18 -0.57
N PHE A 110 -0.78 -6.89 -0.64
CA PHE A 110 -1.93 -6.58 -1.47
C PHE A 110 -3.07 -6.07 -0.60
N GLY A 111 -3.87 -5.15 -1.11
CA GLY A 111 -5.03 -4.62 -0.42
C GLY A 111 -6.21 -4.44 -1.37
N THR A 112 -7.43 -4.68 -0.88
CA THR A 112 -8.68 -4.48 -1.62
C THR A 112 -9.73 -3.83 -0.73
N PHE A 113 -10.57 -3.00 -1.34
CA PHE A 113 -11.77 -2.44 -0.72
C PHE A 113 -12.99 -3.36 -0.87
N SER A 114 -12.91 -4.37 -1.74
CA SER A 114 -14.03 -5.25 -2.04
C SER A 114 -13.96 -6.54 -1.21
N ASP A 115 -15.08 -6.89 -0.60
CA ASP A 115 -15.24 -8.18 0.09
C ASP A 115 -15.44 -9.34 -0.89
N GLU A 116 -15.81 -9.05 -2.15
CA GLU A 116 -16.03 -10.05 -3.20
C GLU A 116 -14.73 -10.53 -3.87
N THR A 117 -13.60 -9.81 -3.65
CA THR A 117 -12.31 -10.23 -4.20
C THR A 117 -11.95 -11.62 -3.67
N PRO A 118 -11.64 -12.61 -4.52
CA PRO A 118 -11.25 -13.94 -4.05
C PRO A 118 -9.94 -13.89 -3.23
N ASP A 119 -9.53 -15.03 -2.69
CA ASP A 119 -8.21 -15.14 -2.06
C ASP A 119 -7.10 -14.79 -3.05
N ILE A 120 -5.94 -14.42 -2.52
CA ILE A 120 -4.85 -13.85 -3.32
C ILE A 120 -4.30 -14.82 -4.37
N GLU A 121 -4.26 -16.13 -4.09
CA GLU A 121 -3.73 -17.10 -5.05
C GLU A 121 -4.72 -17.31 -6.20
N THR A 122 -6.01 -17.36 -5.90
CA THR A 122 -7.08 -17.42 -6.91
C THR A 122 -7.10 -16.15 -7.76
N PHE A 123 -6.94 -14.97 -7.14
CA PHE A 123 -6.93 -13.69 -7.84
C PHE A 123 -5.74 -13.57 -8.80
N LEU A 124 -4.55 -13.92 -8.36
CA LEU A 124 -3.33 -13.85 -9.16
C LEU A 124 -3.24 -14.94 -10.24
N GLY A 125 -3.78 -16.10 -9.96
CA GLY A 125 -3.67 -17.28 -10.79
C GLY A 125 -2.26 -17.91 -10.77
N LYS A 126 -2.18 -19.15 -11.27
CA LYS A 126 -0.96 -19.97 -11.17
C LYS A 126 0.29 -19.30 -11.77
N THR A 127 0.18 -18.71 -12.95
CA THR A 127 1.32 -18.14 -13.67
C THR A 127 1.96 -16.98 -12.91
N VAL A 128 1.13 -16.08 -12.36
CA VAL A 128 1.63 -14.94 -11.57
C VAL A 128 2.19 -15.42 -10.24
N CYS A 129 1.51 -16.34 -9.57
CA CYS A 129 1.99 -16.95 -8.34
C CYS A 129 3.37 -17.60 -8.50
N ASP A 130 3.55 -18.42 -9.53
CA ASP A 130 4.84 -19.09 -9.82
C ASP A 130 5.95 -18.06 -10.14
N THR A 131 5.61 -17.00 -10.86
CA THR A 131 6.54 -15.92 -11.16
C THR A 131 6.97 -15.17 -9.89
N LEU A 132 6.02 -14.83 -9.02
CA LEU A 132 6.32 -14.19 -7.75
C LEU A 132 7.15 -15.09 -6.83
N LYS A 133 6.80 -16.38 -6.72
CA LYS A 133 7.59 -17.37 -5.96
C LYS A 133 9.04 -17.42 -6.45
N ARG A 134 9.26 -17.45 -7.76
CA ARG A 134 10.61 -17.49 -8.35
C ARG A 134 11.37 -16.18 -8.05
N ASN A 135 10.74 -15.03 -8.25
CA ASN A 135 11.41 -13.73 -8.11
C ASN A 135 11.70 -13.39 -6.64
N PHE A 136 10.82 -13.78 -5.72
CA PHE A 136 10.94 -13.49 -4.29
C PHE A 136 11.30 -14.73 -3.45
N SER A 137 12.00 -15.71 -4.04
CA SER A 137 12.44 -16.94 -3.36
C SER A 137 13.61 -16.73 -2.39
N ARG A 138 14.26 -15.57 -2.43
CA ARG A 138 15.41 -15.22 -1.59
C ARG A 138 15.14 -13.94 -0.82
N PRO A 139 15.84 -13.71 0.30
CA PRO A 139 15.76 -12.41 0.98
C PRO A 139 16.12 -11.25 0.05
N HIS A 140 15.33 -10.20 0.07
CA HIS A 140 15.52 -9.01 -0.74
C HIS A 140 15.91 -7.83 0.13
N LYS A 141 16.61 -6.87 -0.47
CA LYS A 141 16.92 -5.58 0.12
C LYS A 141 16.53 -4.49 -0.87
N ILE A 142 15.79 -3.50 -0.41
CA ILE A 142 15.53 -2.30 -1.20
C ILE A 142 16.80 -1.46 -1.20
N ILE A 143 17.36 -1.24 -2.38
CA ILE A 143 18.59 -0.47 -2.57
C ILE A 143 18.32 0.99 -2.92
N GLY A 144 17.09 1.33 -3.27
CA GLY A 144 16.68 2.70 -3.60
C GLY A 144 15.29 2.75 -4.19
N TYR A 145 14.82 3.99 -4.39
CA TYR A 145 13.56 4.31 -5.05
C TYR A 145 13.85 5.23 -6.23
N HIS A 146 13.18 4.98 -7.34
CA HIS A 146 13.18 5.87 -8.50
C HIS A 146 11.75 6.27 -8.80
N SER A 147 11.49 7.57 -8.88
CA SER A 147 10.19 8.11 -9.27
C SER A 147 10.36 9.07 -10.43
N GLN A 148 9.49 8.97 -11.41
CA GLN A 148 9.53 9.81 -12.61
C GLN A 148 8.13 10.32 -12.93
N ILE A 149 8.03 11.62 -13.23
CA ILE A 149 6.81 12.23 -13.75
C ILE A 149 6.95 12.30 -15.25
N ILE A 150 6.04 11.65 -15.97
CA ILE A 150 6.00 11.63 -17.44
C ILE A 150 4.77 12.38 -17.88
N HIS A 151 4.95 13.50 -18.59
CA HIS A 151 3.86 14.33 -19.11
C HIS A 151 3.29 13.74 -20.40
N ASN A 152 2.59 12.60 -20.28
CA ASN A 152 1.91 11.98 -21.41
C ASN A 152 0.62 11.29 -20.98
N ASN A 153 -0.09 10.70 -21.94
CA ASN A 153 -1.21 9.81 -21.66
C ASN A 153 -0.66 8.46 -21.18
N TRP A 154 -1.06 8.01 -19.98
CA TRP A 154 -0.61 6.74 -19.40
C TRP A 154 -0.87 5.53 -20.30
N LYS A 155 -1.91 5.57 -21.16
CA LYS A 155 -2.23 4.50 -22.11
C LYS A 155 -1.11 4.30 -23.14
N LEU A 156 -0.50 5.39 -23.62
CA LEU A 156 0.64 5.34 -24.54
C LEU A 156 1.87 4.72 -23.85
N TYR A 157 2.08 5.02 -22.58
CA TYR A 157 3.13 4.37 -21.80
C TYR A 157 2.87 2.87 -21.62
N ALA A 158 1.62 2.49 -21.32
CA ALA A 158 1.23 1.08 -21.18
C ALA A 158 1.39 0.31 -22.50
N GLU A 159 1.05 0.93 -23.64
CA GLU A 159 1.28 0.36 -24.97
C GLU A 159 2.79 0.18 -25.24
N ASN A 160 3.59 1.20 -24.93
CA ASN A 160 5.04 1.11 -25.09
C ASN A 160 5.67 -0.04 -24.28
N VAL A 161 5.20 -0.25 -23.05
CA VAL A 161 5.69 -1.37 -22.21
C VAL A 161 5.33 -2.74 -22.79
N ARG A 162 4.21 -2.85 -23.51
CA ARG A 162 3.75 -4.09 -24.15
C ARG A 162 4.34 -4.31 -25.56
N ASP A 163 4.81 -3.23 -26.18
CA ASP A 163 5.40 -3.32 -27.51
C ASP A 163 6.78 -3.99 -27.45
N SER A 164 6.82 -5.26 -27.78
CA SER A 164 8.07 -6.01 -27.89
C SER A 164 8.88 -5.68 -29.13
N TYR A 165 8.24 -5.15 -30.18
CA TYR A 165 8.90 -4.89 -31.46
C TYR A 165 9.95 -3.78 -31.38
N HIS A 166 9.67 -2.68 -30.68
CA HIS A 166 10.63 -1.57 -30.54
C HIS A 166 11.84 -1.94 -29.66
N ALA A 167 11.67 -2.87 -28.72
CA ALA A 167 12.71 -3.18 -27.73
C ALA A 167 14.04 -3.59 -28.40
N THR A 168 14.00 -4.46 -29.38
CA THR A 168 15.20 -4.90 -30.13
C THR A 168 15.78 -3.81 -31.03
N LEU A 169 14.92 -2.91 -31.55
CA LEU A 169 15.33 -1.86 -32.49
C LEU A 169 15.88 -0.61 -31.80
N LEU A 170 15.28 -0.22 -30.68
CA LEU A 170 15.58 1.05 -30.01
C LEU A 170 16.42 0.91 -28.74
N HIS A 171 16.40 -0.24 -28.10
CA HIS A 171 17.16 -0.49 -26.88
C HIS A 171 18.43 -1.28 -27.16
N THR A 172 19.48 -0.60 -27.58
CA THR A 172 20.80 -1.20 -27.90
C THR A 172 21.37 -2.06 -26.76
N PHE A 173 21.03 -1.77 -25.52
CA PHE A 173 21.41 -2.58 -24.37
C PHE A 173 20.97 -4.04 -24.54
N TYR A 174 19.71 -4.29 -24.86
CA TYR A 174 19.19 -5.65 -25.04
C TYR A 174 19.86 -6.38 -26.19
N THR A 175 20.08 -5.70 -27.30
CA THR A 175 20.75 -6.25 -28.46
C THR A 175 22.21 -6.55 -28.17
N THR A 176 22.94 -5.65 -27.53
CA THR A 176 24.35 -5.78 -27.19
C THR A 176 24.61 -6.98 -26.29
N PHE A 177 23.78 -7.14 -25.25
CA PHE A 177 23.94 -8.24 -24.29
C PHE A 177 23.17 -9.52 -24.67
N LYS A 178 22.48 -9.54 -25.80
CA LYS A 178 21.73 -10.70 -26.32
C LYS A 178 20.68 -11.22 -25.32
N ILE A 179 20.08 -10.36 -24.54
CA ILE A 179 19.07 -10.71 -23.52
C ILE A 179 17.64 -10.56 -24.03
N ASN A 180 17.47 -10.13 -25.27
CA ASN A 180 16.18 -9.98 -25.93
C ASN A 180 16.33 -10.22 -27.43
N ARG A 181 15.48 -11.05 -28.00
CA ARG A 181 15.44 -11.35 -29.46
C ARG A 181 13.99 -11.68 -29.87
N LEU A 182 13.68 -11.37 -31.12
CA LEU A 182 12.46 -11.88 -31.75
C LEU A 182 12.69 -13.33 -32.21
N ASP A 183 11.72 -14.18 -31.92
CA ASP A 183 11.70 -15.52 -32.49
C ASP A 183 11.07 -15.52 -33.90
N MET A 184 11.06 -16.68 -34.56
CA MET A 184 10.52 -16.82 -35.91
C MET A 184 8.99 -16.68 -35.97
N ASP A 185 8.31 -16.83 -34.83
CA ASP A 185 6.87 -16.72 -34.74
C ASP A 185 6.42 -15.31 -34.27
N GLY A 186 7.37 -14.36 -34.20
CA GLY A 186 7.12 -12.99 -33.76
C GLY A 186 7.04 -12.80 -32.25
N GLY A 187 7.32 -13.83 -31.47
CA GLY A 187 7.47 -13.76 -30.04
C GLY A 187 8.80 -13.14 -29.63
N MET A 188 8.91 -12.69 -28.39
CA MET A 188 10.12 -12.17 -27.79
C MET A 188 10.63 -13.15 -26.73
N ILE A 189 11.91 -13.54 -26.83
CA ILE A 189 12.59 -14.45 -25.90
C ILE A 189 13.62 -13.68 -25.08
#